data_6e0bfd359b6d5bb1ba89b4ac00289115
#
_entry.id   6e0bfd359b6d5bb1ba89b4ac00289115
#
_cell.length_a   1.000
_cell.length_b   1.000
_cell.length_c   1.000
_cell.angle_alpha   90.00
_cell.angle_beta   90.00
_cell.angle_gamma   90.00
#
_symmetry.space_group_name_H-M   'P 1'
#
loop_
_entity.id
_entity.type
_entity.pdbx_description
1 polymer ?
#
loop_
_entity_poly.entity_id
_entity_poly.type
_entity_poly.pdbx_seq_one_letter_code
_entity_poly.pdbx_strand_id
1 'polypeptide(L)'
;MNKLINISEASKILNLIDPKTKKPLNHVLRYWEKEFNEIKPKKINNRRYYSQKQIEIIKLIKFLLRNKGMTIFGVKKLMNLKINNLDDNDLRSLNVDYYKN
;
A
#
# COMPACT_ATOMS: atom_id res chain seq x y z
N MET A 1 17.12 4.17 10.93
CA MET A 1 16.29 5.36 11.01
C MET A 1 15.13 5.28 10.04
N ASN A 2 13.94 5.61 10.49
CA ASN A 2 12.76 5.51 9.64
C ASN A 2 12.65 6.76 8.76
N LYS A 3 12.83 6.55 7.48
CA LYS A 3 12.65 7.63 6.51
C LYS A 3 11.17 7.74 6.13
N LEU A 4 10.64 8.95 6.16
CA LEU A 4 9.28 9.19 5.71
C LEU A 4 9.29 9.60 4.23
N ILE A 5 8.33 9.08 3.50
CA ILE A 5 8.25 9.24 2.04
C ILE A 5 6.96 10.00 1.71
N ASN A 6 7.07 11.10 0.97
CA ASN A 6 5.88 11.87 0.62
C ASN A 6 5.01 11.11 -0.40
N ILE A 7 3.77 11.57 -0.57
CA ILE A 7 2.80 10.84 -1.39
C ILE A 7 3.23 10.70 -2.86
N SER A 8 3.88 11.74 -3.41
CA SER A 8 4.32 11.67 -4.81
C SER A 8 5.43 10.65 -4.99
N GLU A 9 6.40 10.62 -4.07
CA GLU A 9 7.45 9.60 -4.11
C GLU A 9 6.87 8.21 -3.86
N ALA A 10 5.93 8.09 -2.93
CA ALA A 10 5.29 6.82 -2.64
C ALA A 10 4.59 6.28 -3.90
N SER A 11 3.86 7.14 -4.61
CA SER A 11 3.19 6.74 -5.84
C SER A 11 4.19 6.25 -6.89
N LYS A 12 5.34 6.91 -7.01
CA LYS A 12 6.38 6.49 -7.93
C LYS A 12 6.98 5.14 -7.54
N ILE A 13 7.30 4.97 -6.26
CA ILE A 13 7.84 3.70 -5.76
C ILE A 13 6.87 2.56 -6.02
N LEU A 14 5.57 2.83 -5.87
CA LEU A 14 4.52 1.84 -6.06
C LEU A 14 4.11 1.68 -7.52
N ASN A 15 4.78 2.39 -8.41
CA ASN A 15 4.47 2.39 -9.85
C ASN A 15 3.03 2.82 -10.13
N LEU A 16 2.52 3.74 -9.33
CA LEU A 16 1.22 4.38 -9.53
C LEU A 16 1.44 5.67 -10.30
N ILE A 17 1.67 5.55 -11.59
CA ILE A 17 2.04 6.65 -12.47
C ILE A 17 1.19 6.61 -13.73
N ASP A 18 0.71 7.78 -14.16
CA ASP A 18 -0.02 7.89 -15.41
C ASP A 18 0.91 7.55 -16.57
N PRO A 19 0.55 6.58 -17.43
CA PRO A 19 1.43 6.17 -18.52
C PRO A 19 1.66 7.28 -19.56
N LYS A 20 0.74 8.22 -19.69
CA LYS A 20 0.86 9.28 -20.69
C LYS A 20 1.60 10.50 -20.16
N THR A 21 1.23 10.99 -18.98
CA THR A 21 1.78 12.23 -18.44
C THR A 21 2.96 11.99 -17.52
N LYS A 22 3.16 10.75 -17.08
CA LYS A 22 4.20 10.36 -16.12
C LYS A 22 4.01 11.00 -14.75
N LYS A 23 2.84 11.54 -14.47
CA LYS A 23 2.53 12.14 -13.17
C LYS A 23 2.11 11.09 -12.16
N PRO A 24 2.46 11.28 -10.87
CA PRO A 24 2.03 10.34 -9.83
C PRO A 24 0.52 10.32 -9.68
N LEU A 25 -0.03 9.13 -9.53
CA LEU A 25 -1.47 8.95 -9.34
C LEU A 25 -1.81 9.00 -7.85
N ASN A 26 -1.59 10.17 -7.24
CA ASN A 26 -1.78 10.35 -5.79
C ASN A 26 -3.22 10.10 -5.35
N HIS A 27 -4.18 10.36 -6.24
CA HIS A 27 -5.59 10.15 -5.93
C HIS A 27 -5.91 8.67 -5.68
N VAL A 28 -5.15 7.76 -6.30
CA VAL A 28 -5.34 6.33 -6.06
C VAL A 28 -4.95 5.99 -4.64
N LEU A 29 -3.81 6.50 -4.17
CA LEU A 29 -3.38 6.27 -2.80
C LEU A 29 -4.38 6.86 -1.80
N ARG A 30 -4.90 8.04 -2.07
CA ARG A 30 -5.89 8.66 -1.19
C ARG A 30 -7.19 7.86 -1.15
N TYR A 31 -7.59 7.31 -2.30
CA TYR A 31 -8.77 6.46 -2.37
C TYR A 31 -8.57 5.18 -1.56
N TRP A 32 -7.41 4.53 -1.72
CA TRP A 32 -7.11 3.32 -0.96
C TRP A 32 -7.02 3.59 0.54
N GLU A 33 -6.54 4.75 0.93
CA GLU A 33 -6.51 5.13 2.34
C GLU A 33 -7.91 5.13 2.95
N LYS A 34 -8.89 5.59 2.20
CA LYS A 34 -10.28 5.57 2.65
C LYS A 34 -10.81 4.16 2.79
N GLU A 35 -10.43 3.29 1.87
CA GLU A 35 -10.95 1.93 1.83
C GLU A 35 -10.25 0.98 2.81
N PHE A 36 -8.97 1.19 3.07
CA PHE A 36 -8.17 0.27 3.87
C PHE A 36 -7.68 0.94 5.14
N ASN A 37 -8.17 0.46 6.29
CA ASN A 37 -7.74 0.99 7.59
C ASN A 37 -6.26 0.74 7.86
N GLU A 38 -5.66 -0.23 7.18
CA GLU A 38 -4.25 -0.54 7.32
C GLU A 38 -3.34 0.54 6.73
N ILE A 39 -3.86 1.35 5.82
CA ILE A 39 -3.10 2.45 5.23
C ILE A 39 -3.29 3.68 6.11
N LYS A 40 -2.25 3.99 6.90
CA LYS A 40 -2.30 5.10 7.86
C LYS A 40 -1.08 6.00 7.69
N PRO A 41 -1.11 6.90 6.68
CA PRO A 41 0.01 7.82 6.53
C PRO A 41 0.07 8.80 7.69
N LYS A 42 1.26 9.31 7.96
CA LYS A 42 1.45 10.35 8.93
C LYS A 42 1.21 11.69 8.25
N LYS A 43 0.37 12.52 8.84
CA LYS A 43 0.07 13.83 8.27
C LYS A 43 0.88 14.90 8.99
N ILE A 44 1.67 15.63 8.24
CA ILE A 44 2.49 16.73 8.74
C ILE A 44 2.18 17.93 7.87
N ASN A 45 1.70 19.03 8.48
CA ASN A 45 1.32 20.25 7.76
C ASN A 45 0.39 19.96 6.58
N ASN A 46 -0.62 19.09 6.81
CA ASN A 46 -1.62 18.69 5.82
C ASN A 46 -1.05 17.87 4.67
N ARG A 47 0.17 17.37 4.79
CA ARG A 47 0.78 16.51 3.77
C ARG A 47 0.92 15.10 4.30
N ARG A 48 0.73 14.11 3.40
CA ARG A 48 0.82 12.70 3.75
C ARG A 48 2.25 12.19 3.58
N TYR A 49 2.71 11.44 4.59
CA TYR A 49 4.03 10.78 4.56
C TYR A 49 3.86 9.33 4.94
N TYR A 50 4.60 8.47 4.25
CA TYR A 50 4.51 7.03 4.41
C TYR A 50 5.84 6.47 4.92
N SER A 51 5.77 5.56 5.90
CA SER A 51 6.95 4.83 6.35
C SER A 51 7.23 3.68 5.39
N GLN A 52 8.40 3.07 5.51
CA GLN A 52 8.73 1.90 4.71
C GLN A 52 7.72 0.77 4.95
N LYS A 53 7.32 0.59 6.20
CA LYS A 53 6.32 -0.42 6.56
C LYS A 53 4.99 -0.16 5.84
N GLN A 54 4.56 1.11 5.78
CA GLN A 54 3.36 1.49 5.06
C GLN A 54 3.48 1.20 3.57
N ILE A 55 4.63 1.47 2.99
CA ILE A 55 4.87 1.17 1.58
C ILE A 55 4.72 -0.33 1.32
N GLU A 56 5.25 -1.17 2.21
CA GLU A 56 5.13 -2.63 2.05
C GLU A 56 3.68 -3.08 2.12
N ILE A 57 2.90 -2.52 3.03
CA ILE A 57 1.47 -2.83 3.14
C ILE A 57 0.74 -2.44 1.86
N ILE A 58 1.02 -1.26 1.33
CA ILE A 58 0.37 -0.79 0.11
C ILE A 58 0.79 -1.62 -1.10
N LYS A 59 2.05 -2.06 -1.15
CA LYS A 59 2.50 -2.97 -2.21
C LYS A 59 1.68 -4.25 -2.23
N LEU A 60 1.43 -4.82 -1.06
CA LEU A 60 0.62 -6.02 -0.97
C LEU A 60 -0.81 -5.76 -1.45
N ILE A 61 -1.41 -4.67 -1.00
CA ILE A 61 -2.75 -4.31 -1.42
C ILE A 61 -2.83 -4.15 -2.93
N LYS A 62 -1.88 -3.42 -3.52
CA LYS A 62 -1.82 -3.21 -4.97
C LYS A 62 -1.70 -4.55 -5.70
N PHE A 63 -0.83 -5.43 -5.22
CA PHE A 63 -0.63 -6.73 -5.82
C PHE A 63 -1.93 -7.54 -5.82
N LEU A 64 -2.62 -7.58 -4.69
CA LEU A 64 -3.85 -8.33 -4.57
C LEU A 64 -4.95 -7.76 -5.48
N LEU A 65 -5.05 -6.45 -5.57
CA LEU A 65 -6.07 -5.81 -6.40
C LEU A 65 -5.77 -5.96 -7.89
N ARG A 66 -4.53 -5.73 -8.29
CA ARG A 66 -4.19 -5.61 -9.71
C ARG A 66 -3.64 -6.88 -10.32
N ASN A 67 -2.82 -7.63 -9.59
CA ASN A 67 -2.23 -8.87 -10.13
C ASN A 67 -3.12 -10.08 -9.87
N LYS A 68 -3.75 -10.14 -8.71
CA LYS A 68 -4.64 -11.25 -8.37
C LYS A 68 -6.10 -10.95 -8.74
N GLY A 69 -6.41 -9.71 -9.11
CA GLY A 69 -7.77 -9.35 -9.53
C GLY A 69 -8.81 -9.43 -8.44
N MET A 70 -8.41 -9.32 -7.18
CA MET A 70 -9.36 -9.35 -6.08
C MET A 70 -10.17 -8.06 -6.00
N THR A 71 -11.36 -8.16 -5.42
CA THR A 71 -12.18 -6.98 -5.15
C THR A 71 -11.65 -6.26 -3.92
N ILE A 72 -12.01 -4.98 -3.77
CA ILE A 72 -11.64 -4.21 -2.58
C ILE A 72 -12.17 -4.90 -1.33
N PHE A 73 -13.42 -5.36 -1.36
CA PHE A 73 -14.02 -6.08 -0.23
C PHE A 73 -13.20 -7.32 0.12
N GLY A 74 -12.80 -8.10 -0.88
CA GLY A 74 -12.02 -9.32 -0.67
C GLY A 74 -10.66 -9.01 -0.07
N VAL A 75 -9.98 -7.97 -0.56
CA VAL A 75 -8.67 -7.58 -0.02
C VAL A 75 -8.81 -7.07 1.40
N LYS A 76 -9.84 -6.25 1.69
CA LYS A 76 -10.09 -5.78 3.05
C LYS A 76 -10.25 -6.93 4.03
N LYS A 77 -11.00 -7.95 3.62
CA LYS A 77 -11.24 -9.11 4.45
C LYS A 77 -9.96 -9.90 4.69
N LEU A 78 -9.17 -10.10 3.64
CA LEU A 78 -7.90 -10.82 3.74
C LEU A 78 -6.92 -10.06 4.63
N MET A 79 -6.77 -8.77 4.44
CA MET A 79 -5.85 -7.95 5.22
C MET A 79 -6.24 -7.95 6.69
N ASN A 80 -7.53 -7.83 6.98
CA ASN A 80 -8.03 -7.84 8.33
C ASN A 80 -7.66 -9.14 9.06
N LEU A 81 -7.80 -10.27 8.39
CA LEU A 81 -7.46 -11.56 8.96
C LEU A 81 -5.95 -11.74 9.13
N LYS A 82 -5.18 -11.34 8.12
CA LYS A 82 -3.73 -11.60 8.09
C LYS A 82 -2.95 -10.63 8.95
N ILE A 83 -3.22 -9.34 8.84
CA ILE A 83 -2.45 -8.32 9.56
C ILE A 83 -2.74 -8.36 11.06
N ASN A 84 -3.98 -8.59 11.44
CA ASN A 84 -4.35 -8.63 12.86
C ASN A 84 -3.75 -9.83 13.60
N ASN A 85 -3.36 -10.87 12.87
CA ASN A 85 -2.88 -12.12 13.46
C ASN A 85 -1.40 -12.39 13.23
N LEU A 86 -0.69 -11.51 12.48
CA LEU A 86 0.70 -11.73 12.10
C LEU A 86 1.58 -10.58 12.60
N ASP A 87 2.84 -10.90 12.93
CA ASP A 87 3.83 -9.87 13.23
C ASP A 87 4.49 -9.38 11.94
N ASP A 88 5.49 -8.49 12.08
CA ASP A 88 6.16 -7.89 10.91
C ASP A 88 6.89 -8.94 10.06
N ASN A 89 7.45 -9.96 10.69
CA ASN A 89 8.15 -11.01 9.93
C ASN A 89 7.16 -11.85 9.14
N ASP A 90 6.03 -12.17 9.76
CA ASP A 90 4.98 -12.92 9.07
C ASP A 90 4.41 -12.13 7.91
N LEU A 91 4.29 -10.81 8.06
CA LEU A 91 3.83 -9.96 6.97
C LEU A 91 4.79 -10.00 5.79
N ARG A 92 6.11 -10.02 6.06
CA ARG A 92 7.09 -10.14 4.98
C ARG A 92 6.99 -11.48 4.27
N SER A 93 6.82 -12.55 5.03
CA SER A 93 6.64 -13.87 4.44
C SER A 93 5.41 -13.91 3.56
N LEU A 94 4.34 -13.28 4.00
CA LEU A 94 3.11 -13.20 3.22
C LEU A 94 3.36 -12.46 1.89
N ASN A 95 4.10 -11.35 1.93
CA ASN A 95 4.44 -10.60 0.73
C ASN A 95 5.24 -11.46 -0.25
N VAL A 96 6.23 -12.19 0.25
CA VAL A 96 7.06 -13.06 -0.59
C VAL A 96 6.22 -14.12 -1.26
N ASP A 97 5.32 -14.75 -0.51
CA ASP A 97 4.45 -15.79 -1.04
C ASP A 97 3.57 -15.28 -2.16
N TYR A 98 2.97 -14.10 -2.01
CA TYR A 98 2.12 -13.53 -3.03
C TYR A 98 2.90 -13.07 -4.25
N TYR A 99 4.08 -12.52 -4.07
CA TYR A 99 4.89 -12.00 -5.18
C TYR A 99 5.54 -13.11 -5.99
N LYS A 100 5.74 -14.27 -5.44
CA LYS A 100 6.33 -15.39 -6.15
C LYS A 100 5.35 -16.08 -7.12
N ASN A 101 4.10 -15.86 -6.93
CA ASN A 101 3.07 -16.44 -7.79
C ASN A 101 2.74 -15.52 -8.97
#